data_4b5996055661a8520fae918f6f578a75
#
_entry.id   4b5996055661a8520fae918f6f578a75
#
_cell.length_a   1.000
_cell.length_b   1.000
_cell.length_c   1.000
_cell.angle_alpha   90.00
_cell.angle_beta   90.00
_cell.angle_gamma   90.00
#
_symmetry.space_group_name_H-M   'P 1'
#
loop_
_entity.id
_entity.type
_entity.pdbx_description
1 polymer ?
#
loop_
_entity_poly.entity_id
_entity_poly.type
_entity_poly.pdbx_seq_one_letter_code
_entity_poly.pdbx_strand_id
1 'polypeptide(L)'
;MNSVFILLNSLNDWKPYCETDSLMTVTDYLEHRYGERTPKLVINLSDEYGYNSEGYYCSLLAQARGHRVLPGVETLNKLESGAGIRMNRNLQQLCQQWIERNRITDETWQLNIYFGTCREKGLEKIARFIFDHYPCPILRVTMNNHARNQIESVQALSLRQLSESGQDDFANALDCFNKKVWRSPRSAKPARYNLAILYLSLIHISEPTRLALI
;
A
#
# COMPACT_ATOMS: atom_id res chain seq x y z
N MET A 1 20.31 6.93 -14.41
CA MET A 1 20.05 6.04 -13.27
C MET A 1 18.62 6.28 -12.78
N ASN A 2 17.82 5.24 -12.57
CA ASN A 2 16.51 5.41 -11.98
C ASN A 2 16.72 5.63 -10.48
N SER A 3 16.54 6.87 -9.99
CA SER A 3 16.64 7.16 -8.57
C SER A 3 15.37 6.68 -7.86
N VAL A 4 15.50 5.64 -7.06
CA VAL A 4 14.45 5.17 -6.17
C VAL A 4 14.83 5.65 -4.77
N PHE A 5 13.93 6.34 -4.08
CA PHE A 5 14.12 6.65 -2.66
C PHE A 5 13.31 5.68 -1.80
N ILE A 6 13.94 5.17 -0.76
CA ILE A 6 13.29 4.30 0.23
C ILE A 6 13.24 5.10 1.53
N LEU A 7 12.03 5.36 2.01
CA LEU A 7 11.80 6.15 3.22
C LEU A 7 11.52 5.24 4.41
N LEU A 8 12.14 5.56 5.54
CA LEU A 8 12.07 4.83 6.80
C LEU A 8 11.91 5.83 7.95
N ASN A 9 11.32 5.44 9.06
CA ASN A 9 11.33 6.27 10.26
C ASN A 9 12.73 6.33 10.88
N SER A 10 13.48 5.22 10.86
CA SER A 10 14.87 5.16 11.30
C SER A 10 15.71 4.35 10.32
N LEU A 11 16.90 4.83 9.98
CA LEU A 11 17.84 4.07 9.14
C LEU A 11 18.31 2.78 9.80
N ASN A 12 18.22 2.68 11.13
CA ASN A 12 18.53 1.46 11.87
C ASN A 12 17.53 0.30 11.62
N ASP A 13 16.35 0.62 11.09
CA ASP A 13 15.35 -0.39 10.73
C ASP A 13 15.69 -1.09 9.41
N TRP A 14 16.65 -0.53 8.66
CA TRP A 14 17.11 -1.13 7.43
C TRP A 14 18.14 -2.22 7.70
N LYS A 15 17.72 -3.45 7.52
CA LYS A 15 18.69 -4.53 7.30
C LYS A 15 19.16 -4.43 5.85
N PRO A 16 20.38 -4.86 5.49
CA PRO A 16 20.86 -4.75 4.11
C PRO A 16 20.09 -5.67 3.16
N TYR A 17 18.79 -5.36 2.96
CA TYR A 17 17.91 -6.11 2.07
C TYR A 17 18.33 -6.00 0.60
N CYS A 18 18.93 -4.87 0.21
CA CYS A 18 19.58 -4.67 -1.07
C CYS A 18 20.61 -3.54 -0.94
N GLU A 19 21.64 -3.56 -1.79
CA GLU A 19 22.57 -2.44 -1.91
C GLU A 19 21.81 -1.26 -2.50
N THR A 20 21.77 -0.16 -1.76
CA THR A 20 21.11 1.08 -2.20
C THR A 20 21.73 2.30 -1.51
N ASP A 21 22.04 3.32 -2.32
CA ASP A 21 22.49 4.65 -1.85
C ASP A 21 21.30 5.60 -1.63
N SER A 22 20.08 5.05 -1.64
CA SER A 22 18.86 5.85 -1.75
C SER A 22 17.97 5.73 -0.50
N LEU A 23 18.56 5.33 0.63
CA LEU A 23 17.88 5.33 1.92
C LEU A 23 17.78 6.75 2.46
N MET A 24 16.65 7.07 3.04
CA MET A 24 16.38 8.38 3.63
C MET A 24 15.39 8.25 4.79
N THR A 25 15.51 9.13 5.76
CA THR A 25 14.48 9.21 6.78
C THR A 25 13.23 9.92 6.25
N VAL A 26 12.10 9.57 6.82
CA VAL A 26 10.81 10.25 6.60
C VAL A 26 10.97 11.76 6.83
N THR A 27 11.61 12.14 7.94
CA THR A 27 11.84 13.54 8.31
C THR A 27 12.69 14.27 7.26
N ASP A 28 13.81 13.68 6.82
CA ASP A 28 14.67 14.32 5.79
C ASP A 28 13.92 14.50 4.47
N TYR A 29 13.06 13.56 4.11
CA TYR A 29 12.24 13.68 2.92
C TYR A 29 11.18 14.79 3.04
N LEU A 30 10.51 14.89 4.19
CA LEU A 30 9.54 15.94 4.46
C LEU A 30 10.19 17.32 4.41
N GLU A 31 11.36 17.48 5.02
CA GLU A 31 12.14 18.71 5.05
C GLU A 31 12.89 19.02 3.76
N HIS A 32 12.74 18.21 2.70
CA HIS A 32 13.36 18.39 1.40
C HIS A 32 14.91 18.35 1.44
N ARG A 33 15.50 17.54 2.33
CA ARG A 33 16.93 17.43 2.53
C ARG A 33 17.66 16.50 1.55
N TYR A 34 17.10 16.26 0.38
CA TYR A 34 17.73 15.39 -0.64
C TYR A 34 18.43 16.14 -1.78
N GLY A 35 18.54 17.47 -1.67
CA GLY A 35 19.23 18.31 -2.64
C GLY A 35 18.59 18.30 -4.03
N GLU A 36 19.42 18.34 -5.07
CA GLU A 36 18.95 18.34 -6.47
C GLU A 36 18.53 16.95 -6.99
N ARG A 37 18.63 15.91 -6.18
CA ARG A 37 18.24 14.55 -6.56
C ARG A 37 16.72 14.46 -6.66
N THR A 38 16.21 14.18 -7.85
CA THR A 38 14.77 13.99 -8.07
C THR A 38 14.45 12.50 -8.21
N PRO A 39 13.76 11.90 -7.24
CA PRO A 39 13.42 10.48 -7.34
C PRO A 39 12.35 10.26 -8.42
N LYS A 40 12.50 9.18 -9.20
CA LYS A 40 11.44 8.70 -10.10
C LYS A 40 10.40 7.87 -9.35
N LEU A 41 10.79 7.28 -8.24
CA LEU A 41 9.95 6.45 -7.39
C LEU A 41 10.34 6.64 -5.94
N VAL A 42 9.36 6.82 -5.08
CA VAL A 42 9.47 6.84 -3.62
C VAL A 42 8.79 5.59 -3.09
N ILE A 43 9.53 4.74 -2.39
CA ILE A 43 9.01 3.60 -1.65
C ILE A 43 8.90 4.05 -0.20
N ASN A 44 7.70 4.29 0.26
CA ASN A 44 7.41 4.73 1.61
C ASN A 44 7.18 3.50 2.50
N LEU A 45 8.12 3.24 3.40
CA LEU A 45 8.11 2.15 4.37
C LEU A 45 7.98 2.70 5.81
N SER A 46 7.19 3.74 5.97
CA SER A 46 6.92 4.31 7.30
C SER A 46 6.23 3.31 8.21
N ASP A 47 6.40 3.50 9.52
CA ASP A 47 5.79 2.65 10.54
C ASP A 47 4.27 2.83 10.60
N GLU A 48 3.77 4.00 10.22
CA GLU A 48 2.37 4.37 10.31
C GLU A 48 1.91 5.13 9.06
N TYR A 49 0.69 4.81 8.59
CA TYR A 49 0.10 5.39 7.39
C TYR A 49 -1.26 6.06 7.63
N GLY A 50 -1.75 6.07 8.87
CA GLY A 50 -3.02 6.69 9.21
C GLY A 50 -3.07 8.18 8.87
N TYR A 51 -4.26 8.72 8.72
CA TYR A 51 -4.45 10.15 8.48
C TYR A 51 -3.70 10.99 9.54
N ASN A 52 -3.02 12.03 9.12
CA ASN A 52 -2.13 12.90 9.92
C ASN A 52 -0.80 12.25 10.38
N SER A 53 -0.47 11.00 9.98
CA SER A 53 0.84 10.43 10.26
C SER A 53 1.92 10.99 9.31
N GLU A 54 3.19 10.89 9.72
CA GLU A 54 4.32 11.26 8.86
C GLU A 54 4.34 10.46 7.56
N GLY A 55 4.00 9.15 7.61
CA GLY A 55 3.94 8.30 6.43
C GLY A 55 2.85 8.74 5.46
N TYR A 56 1.70 9.18 5.96
CA TYR A 56 0.65 9.76 5.12
C TYR A 56 1.15 11.02 4.42
N TYR A 57 1.78 11.94 5.16
CA TYR A 57 2.32 13.17 4.60
C TYR A 57 3.46 12.93 3.61
N CYS A 58 4.30 11.92 3.82
CA CYS A 58 5.30 11.53 2.84
C CYS A 58 4.68 11.16 1.50
N SER A 59 3.63 10.34 1.50
CA SER A 59 2.93 9.96 0.28
C SER A 59 2.25 11.15 -0.38
N LEU A 60 1.62 12.03 0.41
CA LEU A 60 0.96 13.23 -0.08
C LEU A 60 1.95 14.19 -0.74
N LEU A 61 3.05 14.50 -0.05
CA LEU A 61 4.08 15.41 -0.57
C LEU A 61 4.82 14.82 -1.77
N ALA A 62 5.04 13.51 -1.81
CA ALA A 62 5.64 12.86 -2.98
C ALA A 62 4.77 13.09 -4.23
N GLN A 63 3.46 12.90 -4.11
CA GLN A 63 2.54 13.17 -5.22
C GLN A 63 2.49 14.65 -5.58
N ALA A 64 2.46 15.56 -4.60
CA ALA A 64 2.48 16.99 -4.83
C ALA A 64 3.76 17.47 -5.54
N ARG A 65 4.89 16.82 -5.27
CA ARG A 65 6.19 17.07 -5.93
C ARG A 65 6.33 16.39 -7.29
N GLY A 66 5.28 15.70 -7.77
CA GLY A 66 5.31 14.96 -9.04
C GLY A 66 6.11 13.66 -8.99
N HIS A 67 6.47 13.17 -7.81
CA HIS A 67 7.13 11.88 -7.65
C HIS A 67 6.09 10.76 -7.68
N ARG A 68 6.48 9.63 -8.24
CA ARG A 68 5.69 8.40 -8.07
C ARG A 68 5.94 7.86 -6.67
N VAL A 69 4.90 7.47 -5.98
CA VAL A 69 5.02 6.95 -4.60
C VAL A 69 4.25 5.66 -4.42
N LEU A 70 4.78 4.80 -3.56
CA LEU A 70 4.20 3.53 -3.19
C LEU A 70 4.30 3.38 -1.65
N PRO A 71 3.16 3.35 -0.92
CA PRO A 71 1.78 3.53 -1.38
C PRO A 71 1.44 4.99 -1.70
N GLY A 72 0.51 5.19 -2.64
CA GLY A 72 -0.07 6.51 -2.91
C GLY A 72 -1.22 6.84 -1.94
N VAL A 73 -1.57 8.13 -1.84
CA VAL A 73 -2.62 8.60 -0.91
C VAL A 73 -3.97 7.92 -1.16
N GLU A 74 -4.35 7.71 -2.42
CA GLU A 74 -5.57 6.98 -2.76
C GLU A 74 -5.57 5.57 -2.17
N THR A 75 -4.42 4.88 -2.22
CA THR A 75 -4.25 3.54 -1.63
C THR A 75 -4.41 3.58 -0.13
N LEU A 76 -3.78 4.56 0.54
CA LEU A 76 -3.87 4.72 1.99
C LEU A 76 -5.30 4.98 2.44
N ASN A 77 -6.00 5.89 1.79
CA ASN A 77 -7.41 6.18 2.08
C ASN A 77 -8.32 4.96 1.87
N LYS A 78 -8.06 4.16 0.83
CA LYS A 78 -8.80 2.90 0.60
C LYS A 78 -8.55 1.87 1.70
N LEU A 79 -7.30 1.73 2.16
CA LEU A 79 -6.94 0.82 3.24
C LEU A 79 -7.57 1.26 4.56
N GLU A 80 -7.55 2.56 4.87
CA GLU A 80 -8.14 3.12 6.08
C GLU A 80 -9.66 3.00 6.10
N SER A 81 -10.32 3.23 4.97
CA SER A 81 -11.78 3.11 4.86
C SER A 81 -12.28 1.68 4.92
N GLY A 82 -11.39 0.68 4.88
CA GLY A 82 -11.76 -0.73 4.81
C GLY A 82 -12.53 -1.08 3.55
N ALA A 83 -12.40 -0.30 2.48
CA ALA A 83 -13.07 -0.55 1.20
C ALA A 83 -12.70 -1.94 0.70
N GLY A 84 -13.63 -2.89 0.83
CA GLY A 84 -13.40 -4.28 0.45
C GLY A 84 -13.24 -4.45 -1.06
N ILE A 85 -12.36 -5.35 -1.45
CA ILE A 85 -12.27 -5.81 -2.84
C ILE A 85 -12.95 -7.17 -2.98
N ARG A 86 -13.49 -7.44 -4.17
CA ARG A 86 -14.09 -8.75 -4.48
C ARG A 86 -13.23 -9.47 -5.51
N MET A 87 -12.83 -10.67 -5.16
CA MET A 87 -12.25 -11.59 -6.12
C MET A 87 -13.30 -12.03 -7.15
N ASN A 88 -12.88 -12.15 -8.41
CA ASN A 88 -13.69 -12.78 -9.43
C ASN A 88 -13.81 -14.30 -9.17
N ARG A 89 -14.74 -14.97 -9.85
CA ARG A 89 -15.01 -16.40 -9.66
C ARG A 89 -13.76 -17.28 -9.83
N ASN A 90 -12.91 -16.96 -10.79
CA ASN A 90 -11.69 -17.73 -11.06
C ASN A 90 -10.68 -17.65 -9.90
N LEU A 91 -10.51 -16.46 -9.30
CA LEU A 91 -9.64 -16.27 -8.15
C LEU A 91 -10.22 -16.92 -6.89
N GLN A 92 -11.54 -16.86 -6.70
CA GLN A 92 -12.24 -17.55 -5.61
C GLN A 92 -12.04 -19.06 -5.70
N GLN A 93 -12.22 -19.64 -6.88
CA GLN A 93 -11.98 -21.07 -7.11
C GLN A 93 -10.53 -21.46 -6.85
N LEU A 94 -9.57 -20.63 -7.31
CA LEU A 94 -8.15 -20.86 -7.08
C LEU A 94 -7.82 -20.84 -5.59
N CYS A 95 -8.37 -19.86 -4.85
CA CYS A 95 -8.22 -19.78 -3.40
C CYS A 95 -8.80 -21.00 -2.70
N GLN A 96 -10.01 -21.42 -3.08
CA GLN A 96 -10.67 -22.60 -2.51
C GLN A 96 -9.86 -23.89 -2.75
N GLN A 97 -9.39 -24.12 -3.97
CA GLN A 97 -8.53 -25.26 -4.30
C GLN A 97 -7.23 -25.25 -3.50
N TRP A 98 -6.66 -24.06 -3.25
CA TRP A 98 -5.46 -23.93 -2.44
C TRP A 98 -5.72 -24.28 -0.97
N ILE A 99 -6.84 -23.82 -0.40
CA ILE A 99 -7.29 -24.11 0.97
C ILE A 99 -7.46 -25.62 1.15
N GLU A 100 -8.18 -26.28 0.24
CA GLU A 100 -8.41 -27.73 0.26
C GLU A 100 -7.10 -28.53 0.17
N ARG A 101 -6.22 -28.14 -0.76
CA ARG A 101 -4.90 -28.80 -0.94
C ARG A 101 -4.02 -28.68 0.30
N ASN A 102 -4.02 -27.53 0.95
CA ASN A 102 -3.19 -27.27 2.13
C ASN A 102 -3.89 -27.62 3.44
N ARG A 103 -5.12 -28.13 3.38
CA ARG A 103 -5.93 -28.54 4.54
C ARG A 103 -6.04 -27.44 5.59
N ILE A 104 -6.30 -26.21 5.14
CA ILE A 104 -6.52 -25.09 6.05
C ILE A 104 -7.91 -25.27 6.67
N THR A 105 -7.96 -25.53 7.97
CA THR A 105 -9.20 -25.76 8.74
C THR A 105 -9.63 -24.55 9.53
N ASP A 106 -8.73 -23.60 9.73
CA ASP A 106 -9.00 -22.38 10.47
C ASP A 106 -10.05 -21.54 9.73
N GLU A 107 -10.94 -20.90 10.46
CA GLU A 107 -11.93 -20.00 9.89
C GLU A 107 -11.28 -18.84 9.17
N THR A 108 -10.23 -18.29 9.76
CA THR A 108 -9.45 -17.18 9.19
C THR A 108 -7.97 -17.51 9.15
N TRP A 109 -7.30 -17.01 8.11
CA TRP A 109 -5.85 -17.14 7.95
C TRP A 109 -5.28 -15.89 7.30
N GLN A 110 -3.96 -15.72 7.37
CA GLN A 110 -3.29 -14.52 6.90
C GLN A 110 -2.41 -14.81 5.69
N LEU A 111 -2.48 -13.92 4.70
CA LEU A 111 -1.60 -13.88 3.54
C LEU A 111 -0.79 -12.59 3.58
N ASN A 112 0.54 -12.69 3.66
CA ASN A 112 1.42 -11.54 3.53
C ASN A 112 1.84 -11.37 2.07
N ILE A 113 1.77 -10.13 1.59
CA ILE A 113 2.06 -9.77 0.20
C ILE A 113 3.16 -8.71 0.19
N TYR A 114 4.20 -8.95 -0.58
CA TYR A 114 5.35 -8.07 -0.74
C TYR A 114 5.47 -7.66 -2.21
N PHE A 115 5.24 -6.39 -2.53
CA PHE A 115 5.25 -5.88 -3.91
C PHE A 115 4.44 -6.74 -4.91
N GLY A 116 3.32 -7.29 -4.47
CA GLY A 116 2.44 -8.13 -5.28
C GLY A 116 2.91 -9.57 -5.44
N THR A 117 3.86 -10.02 -4.63
CA THR A 117 4.29 -11.41 -4.52
C THR A 117 3.98 -11.95 -3.13
N CYS A 118 3.88 -13.26 -2.98
CA CYS A 118 3.69 -13.93 -1.70
C CYS A 118 4.53 -15.21 -1.65
N ARG A 119 4.70 -15.74 -0.45
CA ARG A 119 5.44 -16.98 -0.21
C ARG A 119 4.65 -18.22 -0.64
N GLU A 120 3.35 -18.16 -0.53
CA GLU A 120 2.42 -19.25 -0.74
C GLU A 120 2.29 -19.58 -2.23
N LYS A 121 2.96 -20.68 -2.65
CA LYS A 121 2.90 -21.15 -4.04
C LYS A 121 1.47 -21.48 -4.44
N GLY A 122 1.03 -20.88 -5.54
CA GLY A 122 -0.32 -21.02 -6.09
C GLY A 122 -1.24 -19.85 -5.77
N LEU A 123 -0.86 -18.92 -4.87
CA LEU A 123 -1.62 -17.70 -4.57
C LEU A 123 -1.06 -16.44 -5.26
N GLU A 124 -0.04 -16.57 -6.13
CA GLU A 124 0.64 -15.44 -6.77
C GLU A 124 -0.34 -14.55 -7.58
N LYS A 125 -1.36 -15.17 -8.19
CA LYS A 125 -2.38 -14.42 -8.94
C LYS A 125 -3.28 -13.60 -8.01
N ILE A 126 -3.56 -14.12 -6.81
CA ILE A 126 -4.34 -13.43 -5.79
C ILE A 126 -3.51 -12.30 -5.20
N ALA A 127 -2.25 -12.57 -4.84
CA ALA A 127 -1.32 -11.55 -4.35
C ALA A 127 -1.19 -10.39 -5.35
N ARG A 128 -1.03 -10.71 -6.63
CA ARG A 128 -0.96 -9.70 -7.69
C ARG A 128 -2.25 -8.92 -7.84
N PHE A 129 -3.40 -9.58 -7.82
CA PHE A 129 -4.71 -8.95 -7.89
C PHE A 129 -4.92 -7.96 -6.75
N ILE A 130 -4.55 -8.35 -5.52
CA ILE A 130 -4.67 -7.47 -4.34
C ILE A 130 -3.73 -6.28 -4.45
N PHE A 131 -2.48 -6.50 -4.86
CA PHE A 131 -1.51 -5.42 -5.07
C PHE A 131 -1.94 -4.44 -6.19
N ASP A 132 -2.57 -4.91 -7.26
CA ASP A 132 -3.08 -4.03 -8.31
C ASP A 132 -4.23 -3.13 -7.82
N HIS A 133 -4.97 -3.53 -6.78
CA HIS A 133 -6.01 -2.73 -6.13
C HIS A 133 -5.47 -1.83 -5.02
N TYR A 134 -4.52 -2.33 -4.26
CA TYR A 134 -3.85 -1.65 -3.16
C TYR A 134 -2.33 -1.66 -3.38
N PRO A 135 -1.80 -0.78 -4.25
CA PRO A 135 -0.35 -0.72 -4.47
C PRO A 135 0.38 -0.26 -3.21
N CYS A 136 0.77 -1.20 -2.36
CA CYS A 136 1.50 -0.97 -1.13
C CYS A 136 2.65 -1.98 -1.01
N PRO A 137 3.83 -1.58 -0.52
CA PRO A 137 5.01 -2.44 -0.45
C PRO A 137 4.77 -3.71 0.35
N ILE A 138 4.10 -3.59 1.49
CA ILE A 138 3.84 -4.68 2.42
C ILE A 138 2.37 -4.67 2.81
N LEU A 139 1.68 -5.75 2.52
CA LEU A 139 0.27 -5.93 2.87
C LEU A 139 0.09 -7.22 3.67
N ARG A 140 -0.78 -7.17 4.66
CA ARG A 140 -1.37 -8.33 5.31
C ARG A 140 -2.83 -8.42 4.95
N VAL A 141 -3.22 -9.56 4.45
CA VAL A 141 -4.59 -9.86 4.05
C VAL A 141 -5.15 -10.91 4.99
N THR A 142 -6.24 -10.60 5.67
CA THR A 142 -7.00 -11.60 6.42
C THR A 142 -7.99 -12.25 5.47
N MET A 143 -7.88 -13.56 5.35
CA MET A 143 -8.76 -14.38 4.52
C MET A 143 -9.74 -15.11 5.43
N ASN A 144 -11.00 -15.23 4.99
CA ASN A 144 -12.04 -15.96 5.72
C ASN A 144 -12.62 -17.06 4.82
N ASN A 145 -12.52 -18.31 5.29
CA ASN A 145 -12.90 -19.49 4.52
C ASN A 145 -14.41 -19.63 4.31
N HIS A 146 -15.21 -19.06 5.22
CA HIS A 146 -16.67 -19.16 5.19
C HIS A 146 -17.34 -17.94 4.56
N ALA A 147 -16.61 -16.84 4.38
CA ALA A 147 -17.17 -15.64 3.78
C ALA A 147 -17.33 -15.79 2.27
N ARG A 148 -18.45 -15.28 1.72
CA ARG A 148 -18.68 -15.23 0.28
C ARG A 148 -17.61 -14.45 -0.48
N ASN A 149 -17.04 -13.45 0.16
CA ASN A 149 -15.84 -12.75 -0.30
C ASN A 149 -14.71 -13.16 0.65
N GLN A 150 -13.87 -14.07 0.24
CA GLN A 150 -12.83 -14.67 1.07
C GLN A 150 -11.81 -13.65 1.62
N ILE A 151 -11.78 -12.41 1.13
CA ILE A 151 -10.98 -11.32 1.68
C ILE A 151 -11.82 -10.59 2.73
N GLU A 152 -11.39 -10.68 3.99
CA GLU A 152 -12.03 -10.02 5.13
C GLU A 152 -11.45 -8.62 5.35
N SER A 153 -10.13 -8.50 5.38
CA SER A 153 -9.45 -7.23 5.54
C SER A 153 -8.10 -7.18 4.83
N VAL A 154 -7.67 -5.97 4.49
CA VAL A 154 -6.34 -5.69 3.93
C VAL A 154 -5.72 -4.56 4.74
N GLN A 155 -4.49 -4.76 5.23
CA GLN A 155 -3.77 -3.80 6.04
C GLN A 155 -2.36 -3.59 5.51
N ALA A 156 -1.88 -2.35 5.54
CA ALA A 156 -0.48 -2.06 5.32
C ALA A 156 0.32 -2.43 6.58
N LEU A 157 1.50 -3.00 6.39
CA LEU A 157 2.42 -3.31 7.48
C LEU A 157 3.69 -2.48 7.37
N SER A 158 4.30 -2.21 8.53
CA SER A 158 5.67 -1.70 8.61
C SER A 158 6.70 -2.83 8.61
N LEU A 159 7.96 -2.48 8.33
CA LEU A 159 9.08 -3.44 8.40
C LEU A 159 9.22 -4.07 9.80
N ARG A 160 8.96 -3.30 10.86
CA ARG A 160 9.06 -3.76 12.26
C ARG A 160 8.04 -4.84 12.61
N GLN A 161 6.93 -4.91 11.88
CA GLN A 161 5.88 -5.90 12.12
C GLN A 161 6.13 -7.23 11.41
N LEU A 162 7.23 -7.33 10.65
CA LEU A 162 7.59 -8.55 9.94
C LEU A 162 8.36 -9.52 10.85
N SER A 163 8.01 -10.80 10.76
CA SER A 163 8.82 -11.88 11.32
C SER A 163 10.16 -12.00 10.55
N GLU A 164 11.13 -12.72 11.08
CA GLU A 164 12.41 -12.96 10.38
C GLU A 164 12.18 -13.54 8.98
N SER A 165 11.34 -14.57 8.87
CA SER A 165 11.01 -15.14 7.56
C SER A 165 10.29 -14.15 6.62
N GLY A 166 9.48 -13.25 7.18
CA GLY A 166 8.82 -12.18 6.42
C GLY A 166 9.81 -11.14 5.90
N GLN A 167 10.88 -10.88 6.63
CA GLN A 167 11.95 -9.98 6.19
C GLN A 167 12.73 -10.56 5.00
N ASP A 168 12.98 -11.87 5.00
CA ASP A 168 13.64 -12.56 3.88
C ASP A 168 12.73 -12.53 2.62
N ASP A 169 11.43 -12.78 2.80
CA ASP A 169 10.46 -12.71 1.71
C ASP A 169 10.36 -11.29 1.14
N PHE A 170 10.37 -10.27 2.02
CA PHE A 170 10.40 -8.87 1.62
C PHE A 170 11.68 -8.52 0.86
N ALA A 171 12.86 -8.95 1.33
CA ALA A 171 14.14 -8.72 0.67
C ALA A 171 14.15 -9.28 -0.76
N ASN A 172 13.71 -10.53 -0.92
CA ASN A 172 13.60 -11.18 -2.22
C ASN A 172 12.61 -10.47 -3.14
N ALA A 173 11.46 -10.04 -2.60
CA ALA A 173 10.45 -9.32 -3.37
C ALA A 173 10.95 -7.93 -3.82
N LEU A 174 11.65 -7.21 -2.95
CA LEU A 174 12.26 -5.92 -3.24
C LEU A 174 13.33 -6.03 -4.33
N ASP A 175 14.22 -7.02 -4.25
CA ASP A 175 15.23 -7.27 -5.28
C ASP A 175 14.59 -7.59 -6.64
N CYS A 176 13.57 -8.45 -6.64
CA CYS A 176 12.78 -8.71 -7.86
C CYS A 176 12.06 -7.47 -8.39
N PHE A 177 11.57 -6.61 -7.52
CA PHE A 177 10.88 -5.37 -7.87
C PHE A 177 11.86 -4.37 -8.49
N ASN A 178 13.05 -4.21 -7.92
CA ASN A 178 14.11 -3.32 -8.42
C ASN A 178 14.66 -3.77 -9.78
N LYS A 179 14.76 -5.08 -10.02
CA LYS A 179 15.23 -5.65 -11.30
C LYS A 179 14.18 -5.54 -12.41
N LYS A 180 12.90 -5.51 -12.07
CA LYS A 180 11.83 -5.32 -13.03
C LYS A 180 11.63 -3.82 -13.21
N VAL A 181 11.61 -3.36 -14.48
CA VAL A 181 11.09 -2.02 -14.77
C VAL A 181 9.69 -1.95 -14.16
N TRP A 182 9.53 -1.12 -13.14
CA TRP A 182 8.27 -0.99 -12.44
C TRP A 182 7.15 -0.67 -13.44
N ARG A 183 6.26 -1.61 -13.65
CA ARG A 183 5.04 -1.39 -14.42
C ARG A 183 4.02 -0.79 -13.46
N SER A 184 3.51 0.38 -13.81
CA SER A 184 2.34 0.92 -13.10
C SER A 184 1.30 -0.18 -12.92
N PRO A 185 0.62 -0.25 -11.77
CA PRO A 185 -0.57 -1.09 -11.64
C PRO A 185 -1.43 -0.84 -12.87
N ARG A 186 -2.05 -1.87 -13.41
CA ARG A 186 -2.96 -1.69 -14.55
C ARG A 186 -4.03 -0.71 -14.11
N SER A 187 -3.92 0.54 -14.55
CA SER A 187 -4.91 1.55 -14.25
C SER A 187 -6.27 1.05 -14.74
N ALA A 188 -7.28 1.13 -13.91
CA ALA A 188 -8.64 1.13 -14.38
C ALA A 188 -8.74 2.12 -15.56
N LYS A 189 -9.58 1.83 -16.54
CA LYS A 189 -9.77 2.71 -17.72
C LYS A 189 -9.81 4.16 -17.24
N PRO A 190 -9.09 5.07 -17.91
CA PRO A 190 -9.08 6.47 -17.49
C PRO A 190 -10.51 6.96 -17.35
N ALA A 191 -10.82 7.54 -16.20
CA ALA A 191 -12.13 8.13 -15.97
C ALA A 191 -12.36 9.20 -17.05
N ARG A 192 -13.55 9.25 -17.61
CA ARG A 192 -13.89 10.27 -18.63
C ARG A 192 -13.82 11.70 -18.06
N TYR A 193 -13.96 11.83 -16.75
CA TYR A 193 -13.83 13.09 -15.99
C TYR A 193 -13.52 12.79 -14.53
N ASN A 194 -12.82 13.70 -13.87
CA ASN A 194 -12.58 13.66 -12.44
C ASN A 194 -13.62 14.55 -11.77
N LEU A 195 -14.37 14.02 -10.80
CA LEU A 195 -15.30 14.76 -9.97
C LEU A 195 -14.64 14.98 -8.61
N ALA A 196 -14.41 16.23 -8.24
CA ALA A 196 -14.02 16.60 -6.89
C ALA A 196 -15.28 17.08 -6.14
N ILE A 197 -15.63 16.40 -5.05
CA ILE A 197 -16.69 16.84 -4.14
C ILE A 197 -16.02 17.45 -2.93
N LEU A 198 -16.13 18.78 -2.80
CA LEU A 198 -15.72 19.48 -1.59
C LEU A 198 -16.85 19.36 -0.58
N TYR A 199 -16.59 18.60 0.48
CA TYR A 199 -17.52 18.45 1.60
C TYR A 199 -17.03 19.28 2.78
N LEU A 200 -17.81 20.29 3.13
CA LEU A 200 -17.59 21.02 4.39
C LEU A 200 -18.29 20.26 5.51
N SER A 201 -17.53 19.84 6.50
CA SER A 201 -18.10 19.19 7.68
C SER A 201 -19.07 20.13 8.39
N LEU A 202 -20.25 19.61 8.74
CA LEU A 202 -21.27 20.35 9.49
C LEU A 202 -20.78 20.86 10.86
N ILE A 203 -19.65 20.35 11.37
CA ILE A 203 -19.03 20.79 12.62
C ILE A 203 -18.61 22.27 12.55
N HIS A 204 -18.40 22.82 11.38
CA HIS A 204 -18.03 24.23 11.17
C HIS A 204 -19.19 25.13 10.74
N ILE A 205 -20.39 24.59 10.59
CA ILE A 205 -21.60 25.38 10.32
C ILE A 205 -22.25 25.67 11.68
N SER A 206 -21.63 26.55 12.44
CA SER A 206 -22.15 26.89 13.76
C SER A 206 -23.37 27.82 13.76
N GLU A 207 -23.74 28.44 12.64
CA GLU A 207 -25.01 29.15 12.52
C GLU A 207 -25.51 29.23 11.06
N PRO A 208 -26.79 28.96 10.82
CA PRO A 208 -27.38 29.37 9.56
C PRO A 208 -27.43 30.89 9.55
N THR A 209 -26.65 31.50 8.67
CA THR A 209 -26.79 32.93 8.38
C THR A 209 -28.24 33.15 7.91
N ARG A 210 -29.12 33.65 8.78
CA ARG A 210 -30.41 34.16 8.38
C ARG A 210 -30.13 35.35 7.45
N LEU A 211 -30.29 35.14 6.18
CA LEU A 211 -30.47 36.24 5.26
C LEU A 211 -31.72 37.01 5.73
N ALA A 212 -31.48 38.13 6.39
CA ALA A 212 -32.54 39.10 6.61
C ALA A 212 -32.91 39.67 5.22
N LEU A 213 -34.04 39.25 4.71
CA LEU A 213 -34.69 39.91 3.59
C LEU A 213 -35.14 41.30 4.11
N ILE A 214 -34.53 42.33 3.58
CA ILE A 214 -35.07 43.69 3.59
C ILE A 214 -35.85 43.91 2.31
#